data_8ac62215cfcde9f0f776c6933ab60d61
#
_entry.id   8ac62215cfcde9f0f776c6933ab60d61
#
_cell.length_a   1.000
_cell.length_b   1.000
_cell.length_c   1.000
_cell.angle_alpha   90.00
_cell.angle_beta   90.00
_cell.angle_gamma   90.00
#
_symmetry.space_group_name_H-M   'P 1'
#
loop_
_entity.id
_entity.type
_entity.pdbx_description
1 polymer ?
#
loop_
_entity_poly.entity_id
_entity_poly.type
_entity_poly.pdbx_seq_one_letter_code
_entity_poly.pdbx_strand_id
1 'polypeptide(L)'
;MACLLPVTMMAQTQGVTAQAAPQHSKNYLKQQEKARKQLEKEERRAAKLSKKEVESVATEKDVVYIFGVGVNFNDTTLYLSDIQEVPYMKLAKKTKFLPFRSSFSLQFEQYLENTLNIQHETCSVFFDAKRKRLAKHFYKLKKRYLDEGKTEIVVIPAEQFQFKKPIDNVAE
;
A
#
# COMPACT_ATOMS: atom_id res chain seq x y z
N MET A 1 -34.03 -5.09 -71.23
CA MET A 1 -34.18 -6.51 -71.58
C MET A 1 -33.17 -7.32 -70.83
N ALA A 2 -33.59 -8.03 -69.81
CA ALA A 2 -32.78 -8.81 -68.93
C ALA A 2 -32.82 -10.28 -69.34
N CYS A 3 -31.70 -10.89 -69.62
CA CYS A 3 -31.59 -12.34 -69.83
C CYS A 3 -31.05 -13.00 -68.57
N LEU A 4 -31.96 -13.68 -67.91
CA LEU A 4 -31.63 -14.63 -66.83
C LEU A 4 -31.24 -15.97 -67.48
N LEU A 5 -30.04 -16.49 -67.07
CA LEU A 5 -29.70 -17.88 -67.36
C LEU A 5 -29.62 -18.62 -66.00
N PRO A 6 -30.25 -19.79 -65.91
CA PRO A 6 -30.15 -20.61 -64.69
C PRO A 6 -28.84 -21.44 -64.67
N VAL A 7 -28.06 -21.34 -63.62
CA VAL A 7 -26.94 -22.25 -63.39
C VAL A 7 -27.47 -23.49 -62.68
N THR A 8 -27.51 -24.57 -63.38
CA THR A 8 -27.81 -25.91 -62.87
C THR A 8 -26.60 -26.43 -62.09
N MET A 9 -26.72 -26.50 -60.77
CA MET A 9 -25.71 -27.11 -59.90
C MET A 9 -25.95 -28.63 -59.86
N MET A 10 -25.08 -29.37 -60.49
CA MET A 10 -25.00 -30.83 -60.29
C MET A 10 -24.42 -31.15 -58.95
N ALA A 11 -25.21 -31.78 -58.08
CA ALA A 11 -24.77 -32.34 -56.84
C ALA A 11 -23.96 -33.63 -57.10
N GLN A 12 -22.66 -33.59 -56.92
CA GLN A 12 -21.83 -34.79 -56.82
C GLN A 12 -21.91 -35.33 -55.41
N THR A 13 -22.63 -36.42 -55.24
CA THR A 13 -22.58 -37.24 -54.02
C THR A 13 -21.26 -37.98 -54.00
N GLN A 14 -20.25 -37.40 -53.34
CA GLN A 14 -19.04 -38.12 -52.97
C GLN A 14 -19.33 -38.95 -51.71
N GLY A 15 -19.16 -40.28 -51.84
CA GLY A 15 -19.32 -41.21 -50.77
C GLY A 15 -18.41 -40.87 -49.62
N VAL A 16 -19.02 -40.56 -48.48
CA VAL A 16 -18.31 -40.39 -47.20
C VAL A 16 -17.87 -41.79 -46.73
N THR A 17 -16.65 -42.15 -47.05
CA THR A 17 -15.98 -43.27 -46.33
C THR A 17 -15.91 -42.91 -44.87
N ALA A 18 -16.54 -43.70 -44.03
CA ALA A 18 -16.46 -43.59 -42.58
C ALA A 18 -14.98 -43.73 -42.15
N GLN A 19 -14.30 -42.59 -42.01
CA GLN A 19 -12.98 -42.60 -41.37
C GLN A 19 -13.20 -42.88 -39.88
N ALA A 20 -12.59 -44.00 -39.42
CA ALA A 20 -12.55 -44.37 -38.01
C ALA A 20 -12.10 -43.17 -37.14
N ALA A 21 -12.92 -42.83 -36.19
CA ALA A 21 -12.61 -41.76 -35.24
C ALA A 21 -11.17 -41.95 -34.66
N PRO A 22 -10.33 -40.91 -34.69
CA PRO A 22 -9.00 -41.06 -34.16
C PRO A 22 -9.09 -41.47 -32.69
N GLN A 23 -8.51 -42.61 -32.36
CA GLN A 23 -8.37 -43.03 -30.96
C GLN A 23 -7.59 -41.96 -30.23
N HIS A 24 -8.28 -41.07 -29.52
CA HIS A 24 -7.66 -40.06 -28.67
C HIS A 24 -6.85 -40.79 -27.65
N SER A 25 -5.57 -40.89 -27.89
CA SER A 25 -4.59 -41.55 -27.07
C SER A 25 -4.80 -41.13 -25.60
N LYS A 26 -4.73 -42.05 -24.67
CA LYS A 26 -4.80 -41.80 -23.22
C LYS A 26 -3.86 -40.67 -22.77
N ASN A 27 -2.86 -40.38 -23.58
CA ASN A 27 -1.94 -39.24 -23.38
C ASN A 27 -2.58 -37.89 -23.65
N TYR A 28 -3.46 -37.75 -24.64
CA TYR A 28 -4.17 -36.51 -24.93
C TYR A 28 -5.13 -36.12 -23.80
N LEU A 29 -5.89 -37.07 -23.29
CA LEU A 29 -6.77 -36.85 -22.13
C LEU A 29 -6.00 -36.46 -20.88
N LYS A 30 -4.85 -37.09 -20.61
CA LYS A 30 -3.95 -36.70 -19.51
C LYS A 30 -3.38 -35.28 -19.70
N GLN A 31 -3.10 -34.89 -20.92
CA GLN A 31 -2.58 -33.57 -21.23
C GLN A 31 -3.63 -32.50 -21.00
N GLN A 32 -4.87 -32.73 -21.43
CA GLN A 32 -6.01 -31.84 -21.18
C GLN A 32 -6.29 -31.73 -19.66
N GLU A 33 -6.27 -32.81 -18.94
CA GLU A 33 -6.49 -32.78 -17.48
C GLU A 33 -5.39 -32.02 -16.75
N LYS A 34 -4.12 -32.16 -17.15
CA LYS A 34 -3.00 -31.37 -16.62
C LYS A 34 -3.17 -29.89 -16.92
N ALA A 35 -3.54 -29.54 -18.16
CA ALA A 35 -3.78 -28.14 -18.56
C ALA A 35 -4.92 -27.53 -17.73
N ARG A 36 -6.04 -28.26 -17.56
CA ARG A 36 -7.16 -27.79 -16.72
C ARG A 36 -6.76 -27.56 -15.27
N LYS A 37 -5.97 -28.50 -14.68
CA LYS A 37 -5.47 -28.33 -13.31
C LYS A 37 -4.49 -27.18 -13.16
N GLN A 38 -3.70 -26.90 -14.19
CA GLN A 38 -2.82 -25.71 -14.20
C GLN A 38 -3.63 -24.43 -14.27
N LEU A 39 -4.62 -24.34 -15.15
CA LEU A 39 -5.51 -23.17 -15.28
C LEU A 39 -6.23 -22.88 -13.95
N GLU A 40 -6.83 -23.90 -13.34
CA GLU A 40 -7.49 -23.76 -12.03
C GLU A 40 -6.53 -23.29 -10.93
N LYS A 41 -5.28 -23.74 -10.96
CA LYS A 41 -4.26 -23.31 -10.01
C LYS A 41 -3.85 -21.85 -10.23
N GLU A 42 -3.77 -21.42 -11.48
CA GLU A 42 -3.49 -20.01 -11.84
C GLU A 42 -4.65 -19.10 -11.45
N GLU A 43 -5.88 -19.49 -11.74
CA GLU A 43 -7.08 -18.74 -11.32
C GLU A 43 -7.15 -18.60 -9.79
N ARG A 44 -6.87 -19.66 -9.04
CA ARG A 44 -6.79 -19.59 -7.58
C ARG A 44 -5.66 -18.69 -7.07
N ARG A 45 -4.53 -18.62 -7.80
CA ARG A 45 -3.43 -17.71 -7.47
C ARG A 45 -3.82 -16.26 -7.78
N ALA A 46 -4.42 -15.99 -8.94
CA ALA A 46 -4.92 -14.68 -9.33
C ALA A 46 -5.99 -14.17 -8.34
N ALA A 47 -6.95 -15.02 -7.97
CA ALA A 47 -7.96 -14.68 -6.96
C ALA A 47 -7.38 -14.41 -5.56
N LYS A 48 -6.28 -15.10 -5.19
CA LYS A 48 -5.58 -14.80 -3.93
C LYS A 48 -4.80 -13.50 -3.99
N LEU A 49 -4.22 -13.16 -5.13
CA LEU A 49 -3.49 -11.90 -5.34
C LEU A 49 -4.46 -10.72 -5.33
N SER A 50 -5.58 -10.79 -6.06
CA SER A 50 -6.59 -9.73 -6.06
C SER A 50 -7.21 -9.52 -4.66
N LYS A 51 -7.53 -10.60 -3.92
CA LYS A 51 -7.95 -10.49 -2.53
C LYS A 51 -6.92 -9.80 -1.64
N LYS A 52 -5.63 -10.10 -1.85
CA LYS A 52 -4.55 -9.50 -1.06
C LYS A 52 -4.34 -8.02 -1.42
N GLU A 53 -4.54 -7.63 -2.66
CA GLU A 53 -4.50 -6.24 -3.11
C GLU A 53 -5.66 -5.44 -2.51
N VAL A 54 -6.89 -5.91 -2.63
CA VAL A 54 -8.07 -5.28 -2.00
C VAL A 54 -7.92 -5.19 -0.49
N GLU A 55 -7.35 -6.20 0.17
CA GLU A 55 -7.09 -6.18 1.62
C GLU A 55 -5.93 -5.26 2.02
N SER A 56 -5.08 -4.84 1.06
CA SER A 56 -3.96 -3.91 1.31
C SER A 56 -4.39 -2.44 1.30
N VAL A 57 -5.49 -2.10 0.66
CA VAL A 57 -6.02 -0.73 0.63
C VAL A 57 -6.46 -0.32 2.04
N ALA A 58 -5.98 0.83 2.51
CA ALA A 58 -6.40 1.38 3.79
C ALA A 58 -7.84 1.90 3.69
N THR A 59 -8.66 1.56 4.69
CA THR A 59 -10.05 1.99 4.78
C THR A 59 -10.18 3.12 5.79
N GLU A 60 -11.33 3.78 5.84
CA GLU A 60 -11.63 4.85 6.81
C GLU A 60 -11.41 4.43 8.27
N LYS A 61 -11.60 3.15 8.58
CA LYS A 61 -11.37 2.59 9.92
C LYS A 61 -9.90 2.36 10.26
N ASP A 62 -9.02 2.47 9.28
CA ASP A 62 -7.59 2.26 9.49
C ASP A 62 -6.93 3.57 9.85
N VAL A 63 -6.44 3.62 11.07
CA VAL A 63 -5.86 4.81 11.67
C VAL A 63 -4.49 4.48 12.22
N VAL A 64 -3.55 5.39 12.02
CA VAL A 64 -2.24 5.38 12.67
C VAL A 64 -2.10 6.64 13.49
N TYR A 65 -1.61 6.50 14.70
CA TYR A 65 -1.24 7.61 15.57
C TYR A 65 0.23 7.94 15.37
N ILE A 66 0.56 9.23 15.35
CA ILE A 66 1.89 9.73 15.03
C ILE A 66 2.21 10.97 15.89
N PHE A 67 3.47 11.15 16.25
CA PHE A 67 4.01 12.42 16.71
C PHE A 67 5.42 12.64 16.16
N GLY A 68 5.77 13.90 15.94
CA GLY A 68 7.08 14.35 15.47
C GLY A 68 8.02 14.66 16.62
N VAL A 69 9.29 14.45 16.36
CA VAL A 69 10.42 14.81 17.26
C VAL A 69 11.45 15.54 16.43
N GLY A 70 11.82 16.74 16.85
CA GLY A 70 12.93 17.52 16.31
C GLY A 70 13.98 17.72 17.39
N VAL A 71 15.24 17.45 17.05
CA VAL A 71 16.39 17.66 17.94
C VAL A 71 17.54 18.24 17.15
N ASN A 72 18.25 19.15 17.77
CA ASN A 72 19.52 19.67 17.27
C ASN A 72 20.67 19.19 18.16
N PHE A 73 21.75 18.75 17.55
CA PHE A 73 22.93 18.32 18.31
C PHE A 73 23.67 19.50 18.98
N ASN A 74 23.47 20.69 18.47
CA ASN A 74 24.11 21.92 18.98
C ASN A 74 23.22 22.69 19.96
N ASP A 75 21.94 22.34 20.04
CA ASP A 75 20.96 22.96 20.91
C ASP A 75 20.48 21.96 21.98
N THR A 76 19.99 22.50 23.08
CA THR A 76 19.43 21.68 24.18
C THR A 76 17.92 21.56 24.11
N THR A 77 17.29 22.10 23.05
CA THR A 77 15.84 22.11 22.86
C THR A 77 15.33 20.86 22.19
N LEU A 78 14.26 20.29 22.72
CA LEU A 78 13.51 19.19 22.14
C LEU A 78 12.15 19.70 21.64
N TYR A 79 11.92 19.58 20.36
CA TYR A 79 10.63 19.90 19.75
C TYR A 79 9.78 18.63 19.60
N LEU A 80 8.57 18.67 20.12
CA LEU A 80 7.61 17.55 20.04
C LEU A 80 6.30 18.05 19.45
N SER A 81 5.74 17.35 18.46
CA SER A 81 4.35 17.60 18.10
C SER A 81 3.41 16.84 19.04
N ASP A 82 2.18 17.30 19.19
CA ASP A 82 1.13 16.51 19.81
C ASP A 82 0.90 15.17 19.08
N ILE A 83 0.32 14.20 19.80
CA ILE A 83 -0.06 12.92 19.22
C ILE A 83 -1.30 13.11 18.35
N GLN A 84 -1.13 12.92 17.06
CA GLN A 84 -2.15 13.12 16.03
C GLN A 84 -2.61 11.80 15.43
N GLU A 85 -3.81 11.82 14.90
CA GLU A 85 -4.44 10.71 14.21
C GLU A 85 -4.35 10.93 12.70
N VAL A 86 -3.80 9.96 11.99
CA VAL A 86 -3.73 9.97 10.53
C VAL A 86 -4.66 8.88 10.00
N PRO A 87 -5.83 9.27 9.45
CA PRO A 87 -6.79 8.33 8.91
C PRO A 87 -6.31 7.71 7.59
N TYR A 88 -6.98 6.65 7.17
CA TYR A 88 -6.71 5.94 5.90
C TYR A 88 -5.28 5.39 5.79
N MET A 89 -4.67 5.01 6.93
CA MET A 89 -3.33 4.47 6.96
C MET A 89 -3.23 3.17 7.76
N LYS A 90 -2.44 2.24 7.25
CA LYS A 90 -2.09 0.96 7.91
C LYS A 90 -0.59 0.84 8.08
N LEU A 91 -0.17 0.30 9.20
CA LEU A 91 1.20 -0.16 9.36
C LEU A 91 1.43 -1.44 8.54
N ALA A 92 2.59 -1.57 7.94
CA ALA A 92 2.96 -2.79 7.20
C ALA A 92 2.78 -4.03 8.07
N LYS A 93 2.01 -5.03 7.59
CA LYS A 93 1.59 -6.20 8.39
C LYS A 93 2.76 -6.94 9.04
N LYS A 94 3.84 -7.15 8.31
CA LYS A 94 5.02 -7.91 8.79
C LYS A 94 5.96 -7.07 9.64
N THR A 95 6.39 -5.92 9.13
CA THR A 95 7.43 -5.07 9.73
C THR A 95 6.88 -4.09 10.76
N LYS A 96 5.55 -3.88 10.79
CA LYS A 96 4.90 -2.82 11.57
C LYS A 96 5.43 -1.43 11.26
N PHE A 97 6.00 -1.26 10.07
CA PHE A 97 6.59 -0.02 9.61
C PHE A 97 5.51 0.94 9.10
N LEU A 98 5.72 2.25 9.29
CA LEU A 98 4.84 3.29 8.79
C LEU A 98 5.20 3.60 7.32
N PRO A 99 4.27 3.44 6.36
CA PRO A 99 4.47 3.96 5.01
C PRO A 99 4.70 5.47 5.05
N PHE A 100 5.48 5.98 4.10
CA PHE A 100 5.78 7.42 3.98
C PHE A 100 6.41 8.07 5.23
N ARG A 101 7.09 7.29 6.06
CA ARG A 101 7.72 7.80 7.29
C ARG A 101 8.62 9.01 7.02
N SER A 102 9.43 8.97 5.96
CA SER A 102 10.32 10.05 5.56
C SER A 102 9.55 11.33 5.21
N SER A 103 8.42 11.19 4.50
CA SER A 103 7.57 12.34 4.15
C SER A 103 6.96 13.00 5.39
N PHE A 104 6.58 12.22 6.39
CA PHE A 104 6.10 12.79 7.66
C PHE A 104 7.21 13.50 8.43
N SER A 105 8.42 12.92 8.47
CA SER A 105 9.58 13.59 9.10
C SER A 105 9.88 14.91 8.40
N LEU A 106 9.87 14.92 7.06
CA LEU A 106 10.08 16.12 6.27
C LEU A 106 8.99 17.18 6.49
N GLN A 107 7.72 16.79 6.62
CA GLN A 107 6.65 17.75 6.95
C GLN A 107 6.91 18.46 8.28
N PHE A 108 7.39 17.73 9.28
CA PHE A 108 7.69 18.30 10.58
C PHE A 108 8.93 19.20 10.53
N GLU A 109 9.97 18.78 9.83
CA GLU A 109 11.19 19.56 9.56
C GLU A 109 10.85 20.89 8.86
N GLN A 110 10.10 20.83 7.76
CA GLN A 110 9.65 22.02 7.02
C GLN A 110 8.82 22.98 7.88
N TYR A 111 8.01 22.44 8.79
CA TYR A 111 7.25 23.30 9.70
C TYR A 111 8.19 24.01 10.69
N LEU A 112 9.16 23.33 11.29
CA LEU A 112 10.13 23.92 12.19
C LEU A 112 10.96 25.02 11.48
N GLU A 113 11.42 24.73 10.26
CA GLU A 113 12.22 25.66 9.45
C GLU A 113 11.42 26.87 8.98
N ASN A 114 10.27 26.63 8.35
CA ASN A 114 9.55 27.71 7.64
C ASN A 114 8.62 28.51 8.55
N THR A 115 8.10 27.89 9.62
CA THR A 115 7.11 28.56 10.50
C THR A 115 7.75 29.06 11.78
N LEU A 116 8.65 28.29 12.39
CA LEU A 116 9.31 28.67 13.63
C LEU A 116 10.72 29.23 13.41
N ASN A 117 11.21 29.23 12.16
CA ASN A 117 12.56 29.67 11.77
C ASN A 117 13.67 28.94 12.55
N ILE A 118 13.43 27.65 12.86
CA ILE A 118 14.36 26.77 13.58
C ILE A 118 15.04 25.89 12.55
N GLN A 119 16.35 26.07 12.38
CA GLN A 119 17.13 25.39 11.34
C GLN A 119 17.99 24.28 11.90
N HIS A 120 18.35 23.34 11.03
CA HIS A 120 19.27 22.23 11.33
C HIS A 120 18.75 21.22 12.34
N GLU A 121 17.43 21.09 12.47
CA GLU A 121 16.82 20.06 13.29
C GLU A 121 16.83 18.69 12.58
N THR A 122 17.24 17.67 13.32
CA THR A 122 17.07 16.28 12.88
C THR A 122 15.67 15.83 13.27
N CYS A 123 14.77 15.74 12.27
CA CYS A 123 13.40 15.37 12.52
C CYS A 123 13.14 13.87 12.29
N SER A 124 12.38 13.30 13.19
CA SER A 124 11.89 11.92 13.05
C SER A 124 10.46 11.80 13.57
N VAL A 125 9.78 10.70 13.20
CA VAL A 125 8.42 10.45 13.65
C VAL A 125 8.30 9.12 14.37
N PHE A 126 7.54 9.14 15.47
CA PHE A 126 7.10 7.97 16.20
C PHE A 126 5.65 7.67 15.87
N PHE A 127 5.31 6.39 15.79
CA PHE A 127 3.98 5.97 15.36
C PHE A 127 3.56 4.65 15.99
N ASP A 128 2.28 4.45 16.14
CA ASP A 128 1.67 3.17 16.57
C ASP A 128 0.21 3.09 16.07
N ALA A 129 -0.29 1.87 15.89
CA ALA A 129 -1.71 1.63 15.63
C ALA A 129 -2.60 1.89 16.85
N LYS A 130 -2.02 2.04 18.06
CA LYS A 130 -2.74 2.26 19.32
C LYS A 130 -2.25 3.54 19.99
N ARG A 131 -3.12 4.55 20.10
CA ARG A 131 -2.83 5.82 20.74
C ARG A 131 -2.23 5.64 22.16
N LYS A 132 -2.77 4.71 22.94
CA LYS A 132 -2.30 4.45 24.32
C LYS A 132 -0.85 3.97 24.39
N ARG A 133 -0.39 3.17 23.40
CA ARG A 133 1.01 2.74 23.34
C ARG A 133 1.92 3.89 22.93
N LEU A 134 1.51 4.64 21.93
CA LEU A 134 2.27 5.80 21.46
C LEU A 134 2.38 6.86 22.57
N ALA A 135 1.32 7.12 23.33
CA ALA A 135 1.34 8.02 24.46
C ALA A 135 2.36 7.61 25.53
N LYS A 136 2.49 6.31 25.81
CA LYS A 136 3.54 5.82 26.73
C LYS A 136 4.95 6.14 26.23
N HIS A 137 5.17 6.01 24.91
CA HIS A 137 6.46 6.38 24.30
C HIS A 137 6.71 7.88 24.39
N PHE A 138 5.71 8.69 24.12
CA PHE A 138 5.77 10.15 24.21
C PHE A 138 6.17 10.60 25.63
N TYR A 139 5.46 10.11 26.66
CA TYR A 139 5.77 10.46 28.06
C TYR A 139 7.13 9.92 28.51
N LYS A 140 7.52 8.72 28.04
CA LYS A 140 8.84 8.16 28.37
C LYS A 140 9.96 9.00 27.75
N LEU A 141 9.78 9.45 26.51
CA LEU A 141 10.74 10.33 25.84
C LEU A 141 10.84 11.67 26.59
N LYS A 142 9.71 12.32 26.83
CA LYS A 142 9.64 13.58 27.57
C LYS A 142 10.31 13.48 28.96
N LYS A 143 10.01 12.42 29.70
CA LYS A 143 10.63 12.19 31.01
C LYS A 143 12.15 12.04 30.92
N ARG A 144 12.66 11.27 29.94
CA ARG A 144 14.10 11.08 29.74
C ARG A 144 14.83 12.43 29.60
N TYR A 145 14.32 13.29 28.73
CA TYR A 145 14.92 14.60 28.48
C TYR A 145 14.82 15.54 29.69
N LEU A 146 13.72 15.47 30.45
CA LEU A 146 13.59 16.21 31.71
C LEU A 146 14.56 15.72 32.78
N ASP A 147 14.74 14.40 32.92
CA ASP A 147 15.64 13.80 33.90
C ASP A 147 17.12 14.12 33.59
N GLU A 148 17.48 14.30 32.33
CA GLU A 148 18.81 14.71 31.88
C GLU A 148 19.10 16.20 32.16
N GLY A 149 18.11 17.00 32.55
CA GLY A 149 18.22 18.35 33.08
C GLY A 149 18.83 19.41 32.14
N LYS A 150 19.01 19.06 30.86
CA LYS A 150 19.72 19.87 29.86
C LYS A 150 18.85 20.38 28.73
N THR A 151 17.59 20.00 28.70
CA THR A 151 16.78 20.19 27.49
C THR A 151 15.49 20.93 27.78
N GLU A 152 15.29 22.04 27.12
CA GLU A 152 13.99 22.66 27.04
C GLU A 152 13.08 21.83 26.14
N ILE A 153 11.84 21.58 26.56
CA ILE A 153 10.87 20.81 25.81
C ILE A 153 9.78 21.73 25.32
N VAL A 154 9.74 21.93 24.00
CA VAL A 154 8.69 22.69 23.31
C VAL A 154 7.70 21.69 22.72
N VAL A 155 6.44 21.74 23.15
CA VAL A 155 5.37 20.92 22.59
C VAL A 155 4.55 21.78 21.65
N ILE A 156 4.46 21.35 20.38
CA ILE A 156 3.72 22.03 19.31
C ILE A 156 2.32 21.42 19.28
N PRO A 157 1.28 22.22 19.56
CA PRO A 157 -0.10 21.72 19.61
C PRO A 157 -0.63 21.39 18.19
N ALA A 158 -1.65 20.52 18.15
CA ALA A 158 -2.24 20.08 16.90
C ALA A 158 -2.92 21.22 16.10
N GLU A 159 -3.29 22.31 16.75
CA GLU A 159 -3.83 23.51 16.09
C GLU A 159 -2.80 24.26 15.25
N GLN A 160 -1.52 24.15 15.62
CA GLN A 160 -0.42 24.84 14.93
C GLN A 160 0.19 23.97 13.83
N PHE A 161 0.26 22.68 14.04
CA PHE A 161 0.84 21.74 13.09
C PHE A 161 0.05 20.44 13.01
N GLN A 162 -0.28 20.03 11.80
CA GLN A 162 -0.96 18.75 11.53
C GLN A 162 -0.25 17.97 10.43
N PHE A 163 -0.02 16.68 10.70
CA PHE A 163 0.47 15.76 9.69
C PHE A 163 -0.60 15.49 8.63
N LYS A 164 -0.21 15.62 7.38
CA LYS A 164 -1.06 15.29 6.22
C LYS A 164 -0.57 14.00 5.59
N LYS A 165 -1.49 13.07 5.32
CA LYS A 165 -1.15 11.87 4.55
C LYS A 165 -0.55 12.31 3.20
N PRO A 166 0.65 11.85 2.83
CA PRO A 166 1.19 12.10 1.51
C PRO A 166 0.27 11.49 0.44
N ILE A 167 0.08 12.22 -0.65
CA ILE A 167 -0.67 11.71 -1.80
C ILE A 167 0.22 10.69 -2.48
N ASP A 168 -0.30 9.48 -2.71
CA ASP A 168 0.36 8.49 -3.55
C ASP A 168 0.35 9.02 -4.99
N ASN A 169 1.36 9.78 -5.37
CA ASN A 169 1.63 10.01 -6.78
C ASN A 169 2.16 8.69 -7.33
N VAL A 170 1.25 7.79 -7.67
CA VAL A 170 1.57 6.71 -8.60
C VAL A 170 1.84 7.43 -9.90
N ALA A 171 3.12 7.63 -10.24
CA ALA A 171 3.51 8.05 -11.57
C ALA A 171 2.98 6.98 -12.53
N GLU A 172 2.05 7.38 -13.39
CA GLU A 172 1.65 6.63 -14.57
C GLU A 172 2.83 6.47 -15.53
#